data_1973443030e690813bb9b6076020f181
#
_entry.id   1973443030e690813bb9b6076020f181
#
_cell.length_a   1.000
_cell.length_b   1.000
_cell.length_c   1.000
_cell.angle_alpha   90.00
_cell.angle_beta   90.00
_cell.angle_gamma   90.00
#
_symmetry.space_group_name_H-M   'P 1'
#
loop_
_entity.id
_entity.type
_entity.pdbx_description
1 polymer ?
#
loop_
_entity_poly.entity_id
_entity_poly.type
_entity_poly.pdbx_seq_one_letter_code
_entity_poly.pdbx_strand_id
1 'polypeptide(L)'
;MSVSPRTRAILLALVCLAAGVGLFGADWLGAPLAADEASGTWTGNLTLQGNYYWETSTRVVAPEVRLSLTSPDGVQISADYLVDAITSASIAAGVIEDIRFTEVRNQGSVSIGREFDLGEAQLRLGASGLISHEPDYLATSLGVNATLSLNQRSTIVYGALGYIHDDVGAVLRGMNAAAVDPMGRMLSNRGRVGELEGVNASVSVQQVILPNLWISGAYDLIYTQGYLANPYRSVMVQGILTPEQHPSVRVRHALSGRLAYYFEPTHTAVHLMYRSYFDDWEIGAMNPEVRLYQELGENVTLRARYRFYTQTRSFFWRPVDMFTADDPFVTADPKMGGFTNHLLGFRLVVQLGFLAGTPLSFLERGYFDLSFDYLWQGNRYGEAVLAQSGLHVPF
;
A
#
# COMPACT_ATOMS: atom_id res chain seq x y z
N MET A 1 -28.51 -7.01 -10.98
CA MET A 1 -27.47 -8.06 -11.01
C MET A 1 -26.84 -8.11 -9.64
N SER A 2 -27.08 -9.18 -8.87
CA SER A 2 -26.64 -9.29 -7.47
C SER A 2 -25.20 -9.81 -7.43
N VAL A 3 -24.36 -9.06 -6.81
CA VAL A 3 -22.91 -9.32 -6.64
C VAL A 3 -22.67 -10.19 -5.41
N SER A 4 -21.87 -11.25 -5.54
CA SER A 4 -21.59 -12.30 -4.52
C SER A 4 -20.40 -11.99 -3.59
N PRO A 5 -20.37 -12.45 -2.34
CA PRO A 5 -19.60 -11.93 -1.21
C PRO A 5 -18.33 -12.65 -0.77
N ARG A 6 -17.73 -13.46 -1.59
CA ARG A 6 -16.57 -14.27 -1.16
C ARG A 6 -15.18 -13.64 -1.44
N THR A 7 -15.12 -12.39 -1.96
CA THR A 7 -13.90 -11.68 -2.37
C THR A 7 -13.20 -10.92 -1.25
N ARG A 8 -13.88 -10.67 -0.19
CA ARG A 8 -13.55 -9.69 0.84
C ARG A 8 -12.35 -10.06 1.69
N ALA A 9 -12.01 -11.33 1.67
CA ALA A 9 -10.95 -11.92 2.45
C ALA A 9 -9.55 -11.55 1.98
N ILE A 10 -9.37 -11.36 0.68
CA ILE A 10 -8.05 -11.06 0.10
C ILE A 10 -7.75 -9.57 0.23
N LEU A 11 -8.79 -8.75 0.21
CA LEU A 11 -8.62 -7.32 0.43
C LEU A 11 -8.23 -7.00 1.86
N LEU A 12 -8.81 -7.66 2.87
CA LEU A 12 -8.33 -7.50 4.25
C LEU A 12 -6.84 -7.82 4.38
N ALA A 13 -6.36 -8.86 3.70
CA ALA A 13 -4.94 -9.19 3.72
C ALA A 13 -4.11 -8.28 2.81
N LEU A 14 -4.64 -7.77 1.68
CA LEU A 14 -3.98 -6.75 0.84
C LEU A 14 -4.11 -5.36 1.46
N VAL A 15 -5.21 -5.03 2.11
CA VAL A 15 -5.38 -3.77 2.86
C VAL A 15 -4.59 -3.80 4.16
N CYS A 16 -4.52 -4.92 4.89
CA CYS A 16 -3.59 -5.03 6.02
C CYS A 16 -2.12 -5.04 5.59
N LEU A 17 -1.77 -5.54 4.41
CA LEU A 17 -0.43 -5.39 3.81
C LEU A 17 -0.25 -4.03 3.14
N ALA A 18 -1.25 -3.45 2.50
CA ALA A 18 -1.20 -2.13 1.89
C ALA A 18 -1.46 -1.00 2.91
N ALA A 19 -2.35 -1.16 3.88
CA ALA A 19 -2.50 -0.22 5.00
C ALA A 19 -1.32 -0.28 5.98
N GLY A 20 -0.68 -1.44 6.12
CA GLY A 20 0.56 -1.58 6.90
C GLY A 20 1.83 -1.16 6.17
N VAL A 21 1.80 -0.99 4.84
CA VAL A 21 3.00 -0.74 4.02
C VAL A 21 2.83 0.44 3.05
N GLY A 22 1.59 0.89 2.80
CA GLY A 22 1.27 1.86 1.76
C GLY A 22 0.84 3.25 2.23
N LEU A 23 0.43 3.43 3.48
CA LEU A 23 -0.02 4.75 3.94
C LEU A 23 1.12 5.78 4.08
N PHE A 24 2.37 5.32 4.14
CA PHE A 24 3.55 6.20 4.23
C PHE A 24 4.76 5.62 3.47
N GLY A 25 4.53 5.06 2.29
CA GLY A 25 5.63 4.75 1.38
C GLY A 25 6.41 6.03 1.09
N ALA A 26 7.74 5.94 1.13
CA ALA A 26 8.65 7.05 0.81
C ALA A 26 8.49 7.64 -0.61
N ASP A 27 7.54 7.17 -1.39
CA ASP A 27 7.12 7.80 -2.66
C ASP A 27 6.36 9.13 -2.44
N TRP A 28 5.98 9.45 -1.18
CA TRP A 28 5.52 10.79 -0.78
C TRP A 28 6.62 11.86 -0.74
N LEU A 29 7.87 11.47 -0.79
CA LEU A 29 8.96 12.33 -1.20
C LEU A 29 8.97 12.41 -2.74
N GLY A 30 7.80 12.71 -3.34
CA GLY A 30 7.72 13.27 -4.67
C GLY A 30 8.74 14.40 -4.70
N ALA A 31 9.53 14.47 -5.78
CA ALA A 31 10.50 15.55 -5.95
C ALA A 31 9.83 16.85 -5.50
N PRO A 32 10.46 17.66 -4.64
CA PRO A 32 9.88 18.93 -4.25
C PRO A 32 9.56 19.62 -5.57
N LEU A 33 8.28 19.91 -5.81
CA LEU A 33 7.92 20.88 -6.82
C LEU A 33 8.76 22.09 -6.45
N ALA A 34 9.70 22.46 -7.29
CA ALA A 34 10.49 23.66 -7.08
C ALA A 34 9.46 24.73 -6.74
N ALA A 35 9.58 25.31 -5.55
CA ALA A 35 8.76 26.43 -5.17
C ALA A 35 9.11 27.52 -6.18
N ASP A 36 8.30 27.64 -7.22
CA ASP A 36 8.32 28.79 -8.07
C ASP A 36 8.10 30.00 -7.14
N GLU A 37 8.96 31.00 -7.25
CA GLU A 37 8.89 32.23 -6.45
C GLU A 37 7.44 32.71 -6.43
N ALA A 38 6.92 32.99 -5.25
CA ALA A 38 5.54 33.30 -4.91
C ALA A 38 4.81 34.12 -6.01
N SER A 39 4.32 33.42 -7.01
CA SER A 39 3.28 33.93 -7.89
C SER A 39 2.02 34.00 -7.02
N GLY A 40 1.39 35.15 -6.85
CA GLY A 40 0.21 35.30 -6.02
C GLY A 40 -1.01 34.46 -6.45
N THR A 41 -0.76 33.29 -7.07
CA THR A 41 -1.73 32.36 -7.66
C THR A 41 -1.59 30.96 -7.05
N TRP A 42 -2.67 30.23 -7.01
CA TRP A 42 -2.69 28.82 -6.67
C TRP A 42 -1.97 28.02 -7.75
N THR A 43 -1.20 27.02 -7.34
CA THR A 43 -0.63 26.00 -8.23
C THR A 43 -1.22 24.65 -7.88
N GLY A 44 -1.27 23.74 -8.83
CA GLY A 44 -1.86 22.45 -8.61
C GLY A 44 -1.24 21.33 -9.44
N ASN A 45 -1.60 20.10 -9.08
CA ASN A 45 -1.28 18.91 -9.86
C ASN A 45 -2.49 17.98 -9.87
N LEU A 46 -2.91 17.57 -11.05
CA LEU A 46 -3.91 16.53 -11.27
C LEU A 46 -3.20 15.24 -11.71
N THR A 47 -3.40 14.17 -10.94
CA THR A 47 -2.92 12.82 -11.30
C THR A 47 -4.10 11.92 -11.61
N LEU A 48 -4.06 11.28 -12.76
CA LEU A 48 -4.98 10.22 -13.16
C LEU A 48 -4.17 8.92 -13.24
N GLN A 49 -4.55 7.92 -12.45
CA GLN A 49 -3.82 6.66 -12.38
C GLN A 49 -4.75 5.48 -12.63
N GLY A 50 -4.28 4.51 -13.41
CA GLY A 50 -4.92 3.21 -13.59
C GLY A 50 -4.04 2.13 -13.03
N ASN A 51 -4.58 1.30 -12.13
CA ASN A 51 -3.88 0.18 -11.52
C ASN A 51 -4.55 -1.12 -11.95
N TYR A 52 -3.76 -2.10 -12.33
CA TYR A 52 -4.18 -3.44 -12.67
C TYR A 52 -3.33 -4.45 -11.91
N TYR A 53 -4.00 -5.39 -11.23
CA TYR A 53 -3.37 -6.54 -10.58
C TYR A 53 -4.06 -7.81 -11.06
N TRP A 54 -3.26 -8.82 -11.37
CA TRP A 54 -3.74 -10.15 -11.72
C TRP A 54 -2.88 -11.22 -11.05
N GLU A 55 -3.53 -12.21 -10.48
CA GLU A 55 -2.97 -13.50 -10.07
C GLU A 55 -3.98 -14.61 -10.37
N THR A 56 -3.62 -15.86 -10.19
CA THR A 56 -4.47 -17.02 -10.52
C THR A 56 -5.87 -16.94 -9.92
N SER A 57 -6.00 -16.38 -8.71
CA SER A 57 -7.25 -16.32 -7.97
C SER A 57 -7.88 -14.94 -7.88
N THR A 58 -7.18 -13.87 -8.28
CA THR A 58 -7.65 -12.51 -8.06
C THR A 58 -7.25 -11.59 -9.22
N ARG A 59 -8.17 -10.72 -9.61
CA ARG A 59 -7.92 -9.61 -10.53
C ARG A 59 -8.52 -8.33 -9.93
N VAL A 60 -7.74 -7.26 -9.95
CA VAL A 60 -8.14 -5.94 -9.48
C VAL A 60 -7.94 -4.93 -10.59
N VAL A 61 -8.90 -4.05 -10.80
CA VAL A 61 -8.80 -2.86 -11.63
C VAL A 61 -9.12 -1.67 -10.73
N ALA A 62 -8.16 -0.77 -10.56
CA ALA A 62 -8.29 0.33 -9.61
C ALA A 62 -7.89 1.68 -10.25
N PRO A 63 -8.83 2.40 -10.85
CA PRO A 63 -8.63 3.80 -11.22
C PRO A 63 -8.56 4.69 -9.98
N GLU A 64 -7.64 5.65 -10.03
CA GLU A 64 -7.41 6.65 -8.99
C GLU A 64 -7.30 8.05 -9.60
N VAL A 65 -7.88 9.02 -8.92
CA VAL A 65 -7.75 10.46 -9.22
C VAL A 65 -7.23 11.16 -7.99
N ARG A 66 -6.15 11.94 -8.15
CA ARG A 66 -5.57 12.76 -7.09
C ARG A 66 -5.46 14.20 -7.56
N LEU A 67 -5.92 15.12 -6.72
CA LEU A 67 -5.77 16.55 -6.88
C LEU A 67 -4.93 17.09 -5.72
N SER A 68 -3.86 17.82 -6.04
CA SER A 68 -3.06 18.54 -5.04
C SER A 68 -3.01 20.01 -5.40
N LEU A 69 -3.25 20.87 -4.42
CA LEU A 69 -3.27 22.33 -4.55
C LEU A 69 -2.31 22.94 -3.56
N THR A 70 -1.61 23.99 -3.97
CA THR A 70 -0.75 24.80 -3.09
C THR A 70 -1.19 26.25 -3.20
N SER A 71 -1.54 26.84 -2.07
CA SER A 71 -1.92 28.26 -1.99
C SER A 71 -0.69 29.17 -2.06
N PRO A 72 -0.87 30.46 -2.37
CA PRO A 72 0.23 31.43 -2.35
C PRO A 72 0.95 31.54 -0.99
N ASP A 73 0.26 31.27 0.10
CA ASP A 73 0.82 31.30 1.48
C ASP A 73 1.40 29.94 1.91
N GLY A 74 1.60 28.99 0.97
CA GLY A 74 2.25 27.71 1.26
C GLY A 74 1.37 26.66 1.94
N VAL A 75 0.04 26.86 2.02
CA VAL A 75 -0.88 25.81 2.45
C VAL A 75 -1.08 24.81 1.30
N GLN A 76 -0.86 23.55 1.58
CA GLN A 76 -1.07 22.45 0.64
C GLN A 76 -2.29 21.65 1.03
N ILE A 77 -3.15 21.37 0.06
CA ILE A 77 -4.34 20.54 0.22
C ILE A 77 -4.27 19.45 -0.85
N SER A 78 -4.47 18.21 -0.46
CA SER A 78 -4.60 17.10 -1.43
C SER A 78 -5.84 16.30 -1.12
N ALA A 79 -6.49 15.84 -2.18
CA ALA A 79 -7.60 14.90 -2.12
C ALA A 79 -7.37 13.79 -3.13
N ASP A 80 -7.63 12.55 -2.75
CA ASP A 80 -7.60 11.42 -3.66
C ASP A 80 -8.87 10.57 -3.53
N TYR A 81 -9.23 9.94 -4.63
CA TYR A 81 -10.34 9.01 -4.71
C TYR A 81 -9.94 7.82 -5.58
N LEU A 82 -10.12 6.63 -5.01
CA LEU A 82 -9.79 5.34 -5.62
C LEU A 82 -11.01 4.44 -5.61
N VAL A 83 -11.23 3.75 -6.72
CA VAL A 83 -12.24 2.70 -6.84
C VAL A 83 -11.55 1.39 -7.19
N ASP A 84 -11.65 0.38 -6.34
CA ASP A 84 -11.19 -0.97 -6.65
C ASP A 84 -12.35 -1.83 -7.12
N ALA A 85 -12.31 -2.28 -8.36
CA ALA A 85 -13.18 -3.34 -8.85
C ALA A 85 -12.41 -4.67 -8.80
N ILE A 86 -12.81 -5.54 -7.87
CA ILE A 86 -12.10 -6.76 -7.55
C ILE A 86 -12.91 -7.95 -8.01
N THR A 87 -12.30 -8.79 -8.85
CA THR A 87 -12.83 -10.09 -9.23
C THR A 87 -11.93 -11.17 -8.67
N SER A 88 -12.49 -12.09 -7.90
CA SER A 88 -11.71 -13.11 -7.21
C SER A 88 -12.40 -14.45 -7.27
N ALA A 89 -11.62 -15.54 -7.17
CA ALA A 89 -12.12 -16.90 -7.04
C ALA A 89 -12.18 -17.32 -5.56
N SER A 90 -13.10 -18.19 -5.22
CA SER A 90 -13.27 -18.69 -3.85
C SER A 90 -12.05 -19.43 -3.28
N ILE A 91 -11.19 -19.99 -4.15
CA ILE A 91 -9.90 -20.59 -3.77
C ILE A 91 -9.03 -19.62 -2.97
N ALA A 92 -9.03 -18.33 -3.34
CA ALA A 92 -8.31 -17.30 -2.61
C ALA A 92 -8.85 -17.09 -1.18
N ALA A 93 -10.14 -17.33 -0.97
CA ALA A 93 -10.78 -17.25 0.35
C ALA A 93 -10.64 -18.55 1.16
N GLY A 94 -9.93 -19.57 0.65
CA GLY A 94 -9.75 -20.85 1.37
C GLY A 94 -10.93 -21.82 1.23
N VAL A 95 -11.89 -21.54 0.35
CA VAL A 95 -13.06 -22.40 0.09
C VAL A 95 -12.80 -23.32 -1.10
N ILE A 96 -13.39 -24.51 -1.10
CA ILE A 96 -13.13 -25.59 -2.08
C ILE A 96 -13.81 -25.34 -3.42
N GLU A 97 -14.80 -24.44 -3.51
CA GLU A 97 -15.58 -24.19 -4.74
C GLU A 97 -15.08 -22.98 -5.52
N ASP A 98 -14.91 -23.11 -6.84
CA ASP A 98 -14.46 -22.04 -7.75
C ASP A 98 -15.64 -21.13 -8.15
N ILE A 99 -16.08 -20.28 -7.23
CA ILE A 99 -17.13 -19.28 -7.51
C ILE A 99 -16.43 -17.93 -7.68
N ARG A 100 -16.49 -17.38 -8.90
CA ARG A 100 -16.02 -16.01 -9.18
C ARG A 100 -17.06 -14.98 -8.77
N PHE A 101 -16.57 -13.86 -8.26
CA PHE A 101 -17.44 -12.76 -7.84
C PHE A 101 -16.68 -11.44 -7.98
N THR A 102 -17.41 -10.35 -8.06
CA THR A 102 -16.86 -8.99 -8.19
C THR A 102 -17.34 -8.15 -7.03
N GLU A 103 -16.44 -7.39 -6.47
CA GLU A 103 -16.68 -6.44 -5.40
C GLU A 103 -16.10 -5.08 -5.73
N VAL A 104 -16.70 -4.04 -5.18
CA VAL A 104 -16.25 -2.66 -5.38
C VAL A 104 -15.95 -2.03 -4.01
N ARG A 105 -14.72 -1.56 -3.86
CA ARG A 105 -14.27 -0.72 -2.76
C ARG A 105 -14.18 0.72 -3.24
N ASN A 106 -14.65 1.63 -2.42
CA ASN A 106 -14.50 3.07 -2.61
C ASN A 106 -13.64 3.63 -1.49
N GLN A 107 -12.61 4.37 -1.83
CA GLN A 107 -11.71 4.99 -0.86
C GLN A 107 -11.52 6.46 -1.22
N GLY A 108 -11.63 7.32 -0.23
CA GLY A 108 -11.30 8.73 -0.34
C GLY A 108 -10.34 9.14 0.76
N SER A 109 -9.40 10.02 0.45
CA SER A 109 -8.56 10.65 1.45
C SER A 109 -8.42 12.15 1.21
N VAL A 110 -8.16 12.89 2.28
CA VAL A 110 -7.87 14.32 2.25
C VAL A 110 -6.68 14.58 3.16
N SER A 111 -5.77 15.44 2.71
CA SER A 111 -4.68 15.93 3.55
C SER A 111 -4.54 17.45 3.44
N ILE A 112 -4.07 18.05 4.53
CA ILE A 112 -3.72 19.48 4.60
C ILE A 112 -2.34 19.58 5.24
N GLY A 113 -1.52 20.50 4.75
CA GLY A 113 -0.21 20.77 5.33
C GLY A 113 0.22 22.20 5.07
N ARG A 114 1.17 22.67 5.88
CA ARG A 114 1.80 23.97 5.71
C ARG A 114 3.28 23.89 6.04
N GLU A 115 4.09 24.57 5.23
CA GLU A 115 5.51 24.75 5.47
C GLU A 115 5.74 26.09 6.19
N PHE A 116 6.62 26.07 7.20
CA PHE A 116 7.04 27.21 7.99
C PHE A 116 8.54 27.40 7.81
N ASP A 117 8.93 28.58 7.40
CA ASP A 117 10.33 28.97 7.33
C ASP A 117 10.81 29.35 8.73
N LEU A 118 11.84 28.66 9.22
CA LEU A 118 12.50 28.89 10.51
C LEU A 118 13.90 29.49 10.34
N GLY A 119 14.21 30.06 9.17
CA GLY A 119 15.49 30.60 8.80
C GLY A 119 16.45 29.54 8.26
N GLU A 120 17.24 28.89 9.12
CA GLU A 120 18.16 27.82 8.71
C GLU A 120 17.48 26.45 8.50
N ALA A 121 16.19 26.35 8.89
CA ALA A 121 15.39 25.13 8.79
C ALA A 121 14.02 25.43 8.20
N GLN A 122 13.40 24.42 7.60
CA GLN A 122 12.01 24.47 7.14
C GLN A 122 11.23 23.35 7.84
N LEU A 123 10.14 23.72 8.49
CA LEU A 123 9.24 22.78 9.17
C LEU A 123 7.92 22.70 8.42
N ARG A 124 7.56 21.51 7.93
CA ARG A 124 6.24 21.23 7.38
C ARG A 124 5.45 20.42 8.38
N LEU A 125 4.26 20.86 8.70
CA LEU A 125 3.28 20.14 9.50
C LEU A 125 2.09 19.75 8.61
N GLY A 126 1.55 18.54 8.82
CA GLY A 126 0.42 18.04 8.06
C GLY A 126 -0.52 17.20 8.90
N ALA A 127 -1.76 17.12 8.42
CA ALA A 127 -2.79 16.21 8.92
C ALA A 127 -3.52 15.56 7.75
N SER A 128 -4.01 14.35 7.95
CA SER A 128 -4.73 13.60 6.92
C SER A 128 -5.85 12.77 7.52
N GLY A 129 -6.86 12.50 6.70
CA GLY A 129 -7.94 11.58 7.00
C GLY A 129 -8.26 10.71 5.80
N LEU A 130 -8.64 9.45 6.04
CA LEU A 130 -9.02 8.48 5.03
C LEU A 130 -10.28 7.76 5.47
N ILE A 131 -11.14 7.48 4.51
CA ILE A 131 -12.28 6.59 4.64
C ILE A 131 -12.28 5.61 3.47
N SER A 132 -12.45 4.33 3.77
CA SER A 132 -12.59 3.26 2.78
C SER A 132 -13.82 2.42 3.11
N HIS A 133 -14.68 2.24 2.13
CA HIS A 133 -15.96 1.56 2.30
C HIS A 133 -16.11 0.42 1.30
N GLU A 134 -16.40 -0.74 1.85
CA GLU A 134 -16.91 -1.93 1.17
C GLU A 134 -18.28 -2.30 1.77
N PRO A 135 -19.08 -3.13 1.13
CA PRO A 135 -20.41 -3.47 1.69
C PRO A 135 -20.40 -4.08 3.09
N ASP A 136 -19.27 -4.59 3.59
CA ASP A 136 -19.11 -5.20 4.92
C ASP A 136 -17.85 -4.77 5.65
N TYR A 137 -17.13 -3.80 5.12
CA TYR A 137 -15.94 -3.27 5.75
C TYR A 137 -15.92 -1.74 5.65
N LEU A 138 -15.74 -1.09 6.78
CA LEU A 138 -15.53 0.34 6.85
C LEU A 138 -14.20 0.60 7.56
N ALA A 139 -13.23 1.16 6.83
CA ALA A 139 -11.98 1.59 7.41
C ALA A 139 -11.93 3.11 7.51
N THR A 140 -11.47 3.62 8.64
CA THR A 140 -11.21 5.03 8.86
C THR A 140 -9.82 5.22 9.43
N SER A 141 -9.13 6.28 9.01
CA SER A 141 -7.86 6.64 9.63
C SER A 141 -7.68 8.16 9.71
N LEU A 142 -6.96 8.58 10.74
CA LEU A 142 -6.52 9.95 10.95
C LEU A 142 -5.02 9.95 11.18
N GLY A 143 -4.32 10.94 10.63
CA GLY A 143 -2.87 11.03 10.77
C GLY A 143 -2.38 12.45 10.91
N VAL A 144 -1.24 12.60 11.57
CA VAL A 144 -0.46 13.84 11.63
C VAL A 144 0.98 13.54 11.27
N ASN A 145 1.65 14.48 10.64
CA ASN A 145 3.05 14.34 10.25
C ASN A 145 3.81 15.66 10.38
N ALA A 146 5.12 15.53 10.52
CA ALA A 146 6.06 16.63 10.54
C ALA A 146 7.28 16.29 9.67
N THR A 147 7.71 17.22 8.85
CA THR A 147 8.96 17.13 8.08
C THR A 147 9.85 18.33 8.44
N LEU A 148 11.05 18.06 8.92
CA LEU A 148 12.04 19.05 9.23
C LEU A 148 13.18 18.96 8.19
N SER A 149 13.35 20.00 7.41
CA SER A 149 14.42 20.14 6.43
C SER A 149 15.51 21.06 6.99
N LEU A 150 16.73 20.57 7.04
CA LEU A 150 17.91 21.23 7.59
C LEU A 150 19.02 21.37 6.54
N ASN A 151 19.96 22.28 6.77
CA ASN A 151 21.15 22.44 5.94
C ASN A 151 20.80 22.56 4.45
N GLN A 152 19.93 23.51 4.10
CA GLN A 152 19.44 23.72 2.73
C GLN A 152 18.83 22.45 2.11
N ARG A 153 18.03 21.72 2.92
CA ARG A 153 17.38 20.43 2.56
C ARG A 153 18.34 19.26 2.30
N SER A 154 19.62 19.38 2.65
CA SER A 154 20.54 18.23 2.57
C SER A 154 20.28 17.17 3.64
N THR A 155 19.63 17.55 4.75
CA THR A 155 19.16 16.66 5.81
C THR A 155 17.64 16.81 5.95
N ILE A 156 16.89 15.72 5.83
CA ILE A 156 15.44 15.72 6.01
C ILE A 156 15.11 14.70 7.10
N VAL A 157 14.39 15.14 8.12
CA VAL A 157 13.83 14.29 9.19
C VAL A 157 12.31 14.30 9.06
N TYR A 158 11.71 13.13 9.03
CA TYR A 158 10.27 12.94 8.95
C TYR A 158 9.76 12.15 10.13
N GLY A 159 8.62 12.53 10.66
CA GLY A 159 7.88 11.78 11.67
C GLY A 159 6.38 11.80 11.38
N ALA A 160 5.69 10.69 11.65
CA ALA A 160 4.24 10.60 11.50
C ALA A 160 3.64 9.73 12.59
N LEU A 161 2.40 10.05 12.96
CA LEU A 161 1.54 9.27 13.84
C LEU A 161 0.16 9.15 13.20
N GLY A 162 -0.43 7.95 13.28
CA GLY A 162 -1.76 7.70 12.76
C GLY A 162 -2.58 6.82 13.69
N TYR A 163 -3.89 6.99 13.65
CA TYR A 163 -4.88 6.15 14.29
C TYR A 163 -5.76 5.50 13.23
N ILE A 164 -6.08 4.24 13.42
CA ILE A 164 -6.89 3.41 12.53
C ILE A 164 -8.05 2.86 13.33
N HIS A 165 -9.26 2.92 12.76
CA HIS A 165 -10.44 2.28 13.30
C HIS A 165 -11.25 1.66 12.15
N ASP A 166 -11.47 0.34 12.23
CA ASP A 166 -12.15 -0.42 11.19
C ASP A 166 -13.31 -1.21 11.79
N ASP A 167 -14.48 -1.10 11.15
CA ASP A 167 -15.62 -1.96 11.37
C ASP A 167 -15.54 -3.17 10.43
N VAL A 168 -15.43 -4.37 10.99
CA VAL A 168 -15.33 -5.62 10.25
C VAL A 168 -16.68 -6.32 10.26
N GLY A 169 -17.25 -6.52 9.09
CA GLY A 169 -18.48 -7.28 8.89
C GLY A 169 -18.26 -8.55 8.08
N ALA A 170 -19.33 -9.30 7.90
CA ALA A 170 -19.38 -10.40 6.94
C ALA A 170 -20.74 -10.42 6.25
N VAL A 171 -20.74 -10.72 4.95
CA VAL A 171 -21.97 -10.97 4.19
C VAL A 171 -22.03 -12.45 3.89
N LEU A 172 -23.07 -13.08 4.40
CA LEU A 172 -23.33 -14.50 4.17
C LEU A 172 -24.04 -14.71 2.85
N ARG A 173 -23.61 -15.68 2.06
CA ARG A 173 -24.23 -16.06 0.80
C ARG A 173 -24.14 -17.57 0.54
N GLY A 174 -25.18 -18.12 -0.10
CA GLY A 174 -25.23 -19.50 -0.55
C GLY A 174 -25.36 -20.52 0.57
N MET A 175 -24.94 -21.78 0.32
CA MET A 175 -25.03 -22.88 1.28
C MET A 175 -24.24 -22.70 2.58
N ASN A 176 -23.35 -21.73 2.65
CA ASN A 176 -22.65 -21.32 3.86
C ASN A 176 -23.41 -20.24 4.67
N ALA A 177 -24.70 -20.06 4.41
CA ALA A 177 -25.59 -19.17 5.16
C ALA A 177 -25.72 -19.53 6.66
N ALA A 178 -25.09 -20.60 7.08
CA ALA A 178 -24.97 -21.02 8.49
C ALA A 178 -23.68 -20.54 9.16
N ALA A 179 -22.98 -19.53 8.59
CA ALA A 179 -21.85 -18.94 9.30
C ALA A 179 -22.33 -18.32 10.61
N VAL A 180 -21.70 -18.73 11.67
CA VAL A 180 -21.93 -18.23 13.02
C VAL A 180 -20.77 -17.31 13.41
N ASP A 181 -21.05 -16.31 14.25
CA ASP A 181 -19.99 -15.52 14.84
C ASP A 181 -19.12 -16.39 15.78
N PRO A 182 -17.98 -15.89 16.27
CA PRO A 182 -17.15 -16.62 17.23
C PRO A 182 -17.88 -17.06 18.52
N MET A 183 -19.07 -16.52 18.78
CA MET A 183 -19.93 -16.89 19.90
C MET A 183 -21.05 -17.88 19.49
N GLY A 184 -21.02 -18.41 18.25
CA GLY A 184 -22.01 -19.37 17.77
C GLY A 184 -23.37 -18.77 17.38
N ARG A 185 -23.48 -17.44 17.21
CA ARG A 185 -24.72 -16.77 16.81
C ARG A 185 -24.83 -16.73 15.28
N MET A 186 -25.99 -17.07 14.75
CA MET A 186 -26.27 -16.94 13.31
C MET A 186 -26.07 -15.49 12.86
N LEU A 187 -25.15 -15.25 11.95
CA LEU A 187 -24.97 -13.96 11.33
C LEU A 187 -26.14 -13.70 10.37
N SER A 188 -26.79 -12.57 10.48
CA SER A 188 -27.74 -12.09 9.47
C SER A 188 -26.99 -11.79 8.17
N ASN A 189 -27.69 -11.62 7.04
CA ASN A 189 -27.10 -11.36 5.72
C ASN A 189 -26.09 -10.18 5.67
N ARG A 190 -26.04 -9.37 6.71
CA ARG A 190 -25.02 -8.38 7.02
C ARG A 190 -24.87 -8.34 8.53
N GLY A 191 -23.74 -8.76 9.06
CA GLY A 191 -23.44 -8.72 10.49
C GLY A 191 -22.09 -8.09 10.74
N ARG A 192 -22.02 -7.25 11.77
CA ARG A 192 -20.75 -6.83 12.36
C ARG A 192 -20.13 -8.04 13.02
N VAL A 193 -18.90 -8.37 12.64
CA VAL A 193 -18.14 -9.49 13.20
C VAL A 193 -17.24 -8.99 14.31
N GLY A 194 -16.67 -7.80 14.15
CA GLY A 194 -15.76 -7.21 15.12
C GLY A 194 -15.31 -5.82 14.73
N GLU A 195 -14.43 -5.28 15.53
CA GLU A 195 -13.73 -4.02 15.31
C GLU A 195 -12.22 -4.27 15.34
N LEU A 196 -11.49 -3.44 14.58
CA LEU A 196 -10.05 -3.36 14.66
C LEU A 196 -9.67 -1.91 14.97
N GLU A 197 -8.80 -1.73 15.93
CA GLU A 197 -8.18 -0.45 16.23
C GLU A 197 -6.67 -0.54 16.09
N GLY A 198 -6.03 0.56 15.73
CA GLY A 198 -4.59 0.57 15.61
C GLY A 198 -3.96 1.95 15.70
N VAL A 199 -2.68 1.93 16.01
CA VAL A 199 -1.80 3.11 15.99
C VAL A 199 -0.59 2.77 15.14
N ASN A 200 -0.20 3.68 14.28
CA ASN A 200 1.03 3.59 13.53
C ASN A 200 1.92 4.79 13.80
N ALA A 201 3.22 4.55 13.88
CA ALA A 201 4.25 5.57 14.03
C ALA A 201 5.37 5.31 13.02
N SER A 202 5.83 6.36 12.37
CA SER A 202 6.96 6.29 11.43
C SER A 202 7.95 7.39 11.72
N VAL A 203 9.23 7.08 11.60
CA VAL A 203 10.33 8.06 11.60
C VAL A 203 11.30 7.74 10.48
N SER A 204 11.77 8.75 9.76
CA SER A 204 12.83 8.57 8.76
C SER A 204 13.78 9.73 8.74
N VAL A 205 15.01 9.44 8.30
CA VAL A 205 16.06 10.42 8.07
C VAL A 205 16.62 10.19 6.67
N GLN A 206 16.74 11.26 5.91
CA GLN A 206 17.44 11.28 4.63
C GLN A 206 18.59 12.27 4.73
N GLN A 207 19.74 11.89 4.18
CA GLN A 207 20.94 12.69 4.14
C GLN A 207 21.57 12.68 2.76
N VAL A 208 21.78 13.85 2.18
CA VAL A 208 22.65 14.02 1.01
C VAL A 208 24.09 13.99 1.49
N ILE A 209 24.87 13.03 0.99
CA ILE A 209 26.29 12.83 1.34
C ILE A 209 27.19 13.53 0.33
N LEU A 210 26.85 13.41 -0.96
CA LEU A 210 27.51 14.06 -2.10
C LEU A 210 26.41 14.57 -3.03
N PRO A 211 26.72 15.48 -3.97
CA PRO A 211 25.72 15.97 -4.93
C PRO A 211 24.99 14.86 -5.71
N ASN A 212 25.64 13.72 -5.89
CA ASN A 212 25.14 12.56 -6.62
C ASN A 212 24.89 11.34 -5.73
N LEU A 213 24.99 11.47 -4.38
CA LEU A 213 24.80 10.36 -3.44
C LEU A 213 23.95 10.81 -2.25
N TRP A 214 22.85 10.12 -2.02
CA TRP A 214 22.08 10.27 -0.78
C TRP A 214 21.73 8.90 -0.16
N ILE A 215 21.52 8.92 1.13
CA ILE A 215 21.09 7.76 1.91
C ILE A 215 19.85 8.10 2.71
N SER A 216 19.04 7.11 3.01
CA SER A 216 17.95 7.24 3.98
C SER A 216 17.78 5.98 4.81
N GLY A 217 17.26 6.18 6.03
CA GLY A 217 16.82 5.13 6.93
C GLY A 217 15.45 5.46 7.47
N ALA A 218 14.61 4.43 7.67
CA ALA A 218 13.28 4.60 8.26
C ALA A 218 12.96 3.44 9.21
N TYR A 219 12.13 3.76 10.21
CA TYR A 219 11.54 2.79 11.11
C TYR A 219 10.03 3.02 11.17
N ASP A 220 9.26 1.93 11.02
CA ASP A 220 7.81 1.90 11.13
C ASP A 220 7.41 0.98 12.27
N LEU A 221 6.48 1.43 13.09
CA LEU A 221 5.81 0.67 14.14
C LEU A 221 4.31 0.68 13.88
N ILE A 222 3.68 -0.49 13.92
CA ILE A 222 2.22 -0.61 13.79
C ILE A 222 1.73 -1.52 14.91
N TYR A 223 0.89 -0.97 15.77
CA TYR A 223 0.13 -1.70 16.78
C TYR A 223 -1.32 -1.83 16.32
N THR A 224 -1.87 -3.03 16.35
CA THR A 224 -3.29 -3.26 16.07
C THR A 224 -3.89 -4.20 17.12
N GLN A 225 -5.15 -3.93 17.47
CA GLN A 225 -5.92 -4.78 18.39
C GLN A 225 -7.35 -4.96 17.89
N GLY A 226 -8.00 -6.03 18.35
CA GLY A 226 -9.38 -6.34 18.02
C GLY A 226 -9.53 -7.57 17.14
N TYR A 227 -10.41 -7.52 16.13
CA TYR A 227 -10.65 -8.64 15.23
C TYR A 227 -9.63 -8.63 14.08
N LEU A 228 -8.63 -9.51 14.16
CA LEU A 228 -7.53 -9.58 13.20
C LEU A 228 -7.60 -10.79 12.25
N ALA A 229 -8.59 -11.68 12.43
CA ALA A 229 -8.81 -12.81 11.55
C ALA A 229 -9.60 -12.40 10.30
N ASN A 230 -9.52 -13.25 9.28
CA ASN A 230 -10.32 -13.06 8.08
C ASN A 230 -11.70 -13.72 8.25
N PRO A 231 -12.84 -12.98 8.20
CA PRO A 231 -14.16 -13.53 8.46
C PRO A 231 -14.65 -14.54 7.42
N TYR A 232 -13.96 -14.65 6.28
CA TYR A 232 -14.34 -15.55 5.19
C TYR A 232 -13.45 -16.78 5.07
N ARG A 233 -12.41 -16.89 5.90
CA ARG A 233 -11.49 -18.04 5.89
C ARG A 233 -11.86 -19.04 6.95
N SER A 234 -11.68 -20.30 6.59
CA SER A 234 -11.88 -21.44 7.47
C SER A 234 -10.75 -22.44 7.30
N VAL A 235 -10.48 -23.17 8.36
CA VAL A 235 -9.52 -24.28 8.43
C VAL A 235 -10.22 -25.56 8.87
N MET A 236 -9.63 -26.71 8.59
CA MET A 236 -10.12 -27.99 9.10
C MET A 236 -9.48 -28.23 10.47
N VAL A 237 -10.30 -28.36 11.51
CA VAL A 237 -9.91 -28.74 12.86
C VAL A 237 -10.56 -30.09 13.16
N GLN A 238 -9.77 -31.16 13.22
CA GLN A 238 -10.25 -32.53 13.46
C GLN A 238 -11.42 -32.94 12.51
N GLY A 239 -11.35 -32.53 11.25
CA GLY A 239 -12.38 -32.84 10.25
C GLY A 239 -13.59 -31.92 10.26
N ILE A 240 -13.63 -30.89 11.11
CA ILE A 240 -14.70 -29.89 11.18
C ILE A 240 -14.19 -28.57 10.58
N LEU A 241 -14.96 -27.99 9.65
CA LEU A 241 -14.64 -26.70 9.08
C LEU A 241 -14.90 -25.60 10.14
N THR A 242 -13.82 -24.93 10.56
CA THR A 242 -13.82 -23.96 11.65
C THR A 242 -13.31 -22.61 11.11
N PRO A 243 -13.94 -21.47 11.47
CA PRO A 243 -13.40 -20.15 11.11
C PRO A 243 -11.96 -19.97 11.63
N GLU A 244 -11.14 -19.23 10.87
CA GLU A 244 -9.80 -18.84 11.33
C GLU A 244 -9.88 -18.02 12.62
N GLN A 245 -8.96 -18.28 13.54
CA GLN A 245 -8.83 -17.57 14.79
C GLN A 245 -7.40 -17.07 14.97
N HIS A 246 -7.23 -15.75 15.01
CA HIS A 246 -5.94 -15.10 15.21
C HIS A 246 -5.84 -14.50 16.61
N PRO A 247 -4.62 -14.26 17.14
CA PRO A 247 -4.45 -13.42 18.31
C PRO A 247 -5.08 -12.04 18.08
N SER A 248 -5.67 -11.46 19.13
CA SER A 248 -6.37 -10.16 19.05
C SER A 248 -5.44 -8.95 19.08
N VAL A 249 -4.14 -9.14 19.19
CA VAL A 249 -3.11 -8.09 19.18
C VAL A 249 -2.03 -8.46 18.21
N ARG A 250 -1.51 -7.44 17.48
CA ARG A 250 -0.32 -7.58 16.65
C ARG A 250 0.54 -6.33 16.68
N VAL A 251 1.82 -6.51 16.99
CA VAL A 251 2.83 -5.44 16.96
C VAL A 251 3.81 -5.72 15.83
N ARG A 252 3.92 -4.81 14.89
CA ARG A 252 4.73 -4.95 13.67
C ARG A 252 5.81 -3.88 13.63
N HIS A 253 7.01 -4.30 13.28
CA HIS A 253 8.18 -3.46 13.14
C HIS A 253 8.76 -3.60 11.74
N ALA A 254 9.15 -2.50 11.13
CA ALA A 254 9.92 -2.54 9.90
C ALA A 254 11.06 -1.52 9.93
N LEU A 255 12.23 -1.95 9.50
CA LEU A 255 13.41 -1.13 9.30
C LEU A 255 13.72 -1.09 7.81
N SER A 256 13.93 0.11 7.27
CA SER A 256 14.26 0.28 5.84
C SER A 256 15.51 1.13 5.69
N GLY A 257 16.32 0.79 4.71
CA GLY A 257 17.47 1.57 4.28
C GLY A 257 17.45 1.76 2.77
N ARG A 258 17.90 2.92 2.30
CA ARG A 258 18.05 3.22 0.89
C ARG A 258 19.34 3.99 0.65
N LEU A 259 20.03 3.62 -0.42
CA LEU A 259 21.15 4.35 -0.99
C LEU A 259 20.82 4.65 -2.44
N ALA A 260 20.97 5.89 -2.87
CA ALA A 260 20.78 6.30 -4.25
C ALA A 260 22.03 7.01 -4.75
N TYR A 261 22.57 6.51 -5.84
CA TYR A 261 23.76 7.05 -6.50
C TYR A 261 23.45 7.37 -7.97
N TYR A 262 23.78 8.60 -8.40
CA TYR A 262 23.64 9.02 -9.79
C TYR A 262 25.02 9.06 -10.44
N PHE A 263 25.16 8.36 -11.56
CA PHE A 263 26.36 8.29 -12.38
C PHE A 263 26.19 9.24 -13.58
N GLU A 264 26.70 10.44 -13.45
CA GLU A 264 26.52 11.52 -14.41
C GLU A 264 26.98 11.18 -15.84
N PRO A 265 28.16 10.55 -16.10
CA PRO A 265 28.62 10.28 -17.45
C PRO A 265 27.70 9.43 -18.32
N THR A 266 26.87 8.59 -17.69
CA THR A 266 25.91 7.70 -18.40
C THR A 266 24.46 8.09 -18.13
N HIS A 267 24.22 9.14 -17.35
CA HIS A 267 22.87 9.51 -16.92
C HIS A 267 22.08 8.37 -16.29
N THR A 268 22.77 7.61 -15.43
CA THR A 268 22.23 6.41 -14.79
C THR A 268 22.15 6.59 -13.29
N ALA A 269 20.97 6.32 -12.67
CA ALA A 269 20.87 6.23 -11.23
C ALA A 269 20.67 4.79 -10.77
N VAL A 270 21.37 4.42 -9.69
CA VAL A 270 21.23 3.12 -9.03
C VAL A 270 20.70 3.35 -7.63
N HIS A 271 19.59 2.68 -7.30
CA HIS A 271 19.07 2.66 -5.94
C HIS A 271 19.19 1.26 -5.37
N LEU A 272 19.83 1.14 -4.23
CA LEU A 272 19.88 -0.08 -3.42
C LEU A 272 18.95 0.12 -2.23
N MET A 273 18.04 -0.81 -2.04
CA MET A 273 17.05 -0.73 -0.97
C MET A 273 17.05 -2.04 -0.19
N TYR A 274 16.84 -1.93 1.10
CA TYR A 274 16.67 -3.08 1.98
C TYR A 274 15.58 -2.79 3.00
N ARG A 275 14.66 -3.73 3.20
CA ARG A 275 13.67 -3.68 4.27
C ARG A 275 13.68 -4.98 5.05
N SER A 276 13.74 -4.86 6.36
CA SER A 276 13.57 -5.92 7.33
C SER A 276 12.25 -5.71 8.07
N TYR A 277 11.54 -6.77 8.32
CA TYR A 277 10.28 -6.78 9.04
C TYR A 277 10.31 -7.88 10.10
N PHE A 278 9.70 -7.64 11.25
CA PHE A 278 9.43 -8.64 12.28
C PHE A 278 8.19 -8.23 13.10
N ASP A 279 7.49 -9.23 13.66
CA ASP A 279 6.31 -9.01 14.48
C ASP A 279 6.22 -10.02 15.64
N ASP A 280 5.28 -9.78 16.55
CA ASP A 280 4.98 -10.65 17.69
C ASP A 280 4.23 -11.95 17.31
N TRP A 281 3.87 -12.10 16.03
CA TRP A 281 3.38 -13.37 15.48
C TRP A 281 4.51 -14.26 14.94
N GLU A 282 5.77 -13.92 15.24
CA GLU A 282 7.00 -14.61 14.82
C GLU A 282 7.26 -14.55 13.29
N ILE A 283 6.58 -13.66 12.56
CA ILE A 283 6.92 -13.44 11.18
C ILE A 283 8.14 -12.51 11.10
N GLY A 284 9.23 -13.01 10.53
CA GLY A 284 10.38 -12.24 10.12
C GLY A 284 10.47 -12.23 8.61
N ALA A 285 10.74 -11.08 8.00
CA ALA A 285 10.89 -10.97 6.55
C ALA A 285 12.03 -10.05 6.15
N MET A 286 12.60 -10.29 4.96
CA MET A 286 13.57 -9.41 4.34
C MET A 286 13.22 -9.16 2.88
N ASN A 287 13.57 -7.96 2.40
CA ASN A 287 13.19 -7.48 1.09
C ASN A 287 14.29 -6.59 0.49
N PRO A 288 15.42 -7.17 -0.01
CA PRO A 288 16.38 -6.41 -0.81
C PRO A 288 15.80 -6.11 -2.20
N GLU A 289 16.04 -4.88 -2.67
CA GLU A 289 15.63 -4.41 -3.99
C GLU A 289 16.74 -3.57 -4.62
N VAL A 290 16.95 -3.74 -5.92
CA VAL A 290 17.78 -2.87 -6.76
C VAL A 290 16.91 -2.23 -7.84
N ARG A 291 17.09 -0.93 -8.04
CA ARG A 291 16.49 -0.18 -9.16
C ARG A 291 17.58 0.49 -9.97
N LEU A 292 17.46 0.38 -11.27
CA LEU A 292 18.30 1.06 -12.23
C LEU A 292 17.43 2.03 -13.03
N TYR A 293 17.79 3.29 -13.03
CA TYR A 293 17.15 4.34 -13.82
C TYR A 293 18.11 4.77 -14.91
N GLN A 294 17.61 4.86 -16.14
CA GLN A 294 18.36 5.29 -17.31
C GLN A 294 17.61 6.43 -17.99
N GLU A 295 18.22 7.59 -18.05
CA GLU A 295 17.73 8.70 -18.86
C GLU A 295 18.09 8.48 -20.34
N LEU A 296 17.11 8.59 -21.22
CA LEU A 296 17.24 8.45 -22.67
C LEU A 296 16.85 9.79 -23.33
N GLY A 297 17.82 10.66 -23.47
CA GLY A 297 17.58 12.05 -23.88
C GLY A 297 16.83 12.83 -22.79
N GLU A 298 16.15 13.90 -23.21
CA GLU A 298 15.53 14.87 -22.27
C GLU A 298 14.14 14.44 -21.78
N ASN A 299 13.45 13.56 -22.52
CA ASN A 299 12.04 13.31 -22.29
C ASN A 299 11.71 11.90 -21.79
N VAL A 300 12.66 10.98 -21.81
CA VAL A 300 12.36 9.57 -21.49
C VAL A 300 13.27 9.05 -20.40
N THR A 301 12.67 8.47 -19.37
CA THR A 301 13.38 7.72 -18.32
C THR A 301 12.86 6.29 -18.27
N LEU A 302 13.76 5.32 -18.34
CA LEU A 302 13.48 3.92 -18.11
C LEU A 302 13.92 3.52 -16.70
N ARG A 303 13.13 2.73 -16.01
CA ARG A 303 13.51 2.08 -14.76
C ARG A 303 13.36 0.57 -14.92
N ALA A 304 14.41 -0.17 -14.55
CA ALA A 304 14.35 -1.60 -14.27
C ALA A 304 14.44 -1.81 -12.76
N ARG A 305 13.71 -2.78 -12.21
CA ARG A 305 13.84 -3.19 -10.81
C ARG A 305 13.84 -4.70 -10.66
N TYR A 306 14.60 -5.16 -9.68
CA TYR A 306 14.53 -6.53 -9.18
C TYR A 306 14.39 -6.48 -7.66
N ARG A 307 13.44 -7.26 -7.13
CA ARG A 307 13.19 -7.40 -5.71
C ARG A 307 13.12 -8.87 -5.33
N PHE A 308 13.87 -9.21 -4.31
CA PHE A 308 13.75 -10.47 -3.61
C PHE A 308 12.95 -10.26 -2.34
N TYR A 309 12.13 -11.23 -1.97
CA TYR A 309 11.38 -11.23 -0.72
C TYR A 309 11.38 -12.64 -0.14
N THR A 310 11.59 -12.75 1.16
CA THR A 310 11.37 -13.99 1.90
C THR A 310 10.82 -13.69 3.28
N GLN A 311 9.98 -14.59 3.80
CA GLN A 311 9.45 -14.51 5.16
C GLN A 311 9.40 -15.88 5.83
N THR A 312 9.46 -15.86 7.17
CA THR A 312 9.12 -17.01 8.02
C THR A 312 7.59 -17.13 8.17
N ARG A 313 7.13 -18.23 8.71
CA ARG A 313 5.69 -18.41 9.03
C ARG A 313 5.36 -17.83 10.40
N SER A 314 4.08 -17.52 10.63
CA SER A 314 3.60 -17.22 11.98
C SER A 314 3.60 -18.47 12.88
N PHE A 315 3.68 -18.27 14.20
CA PHE A 315 3.74 -19.38 15.15
C PHE A 315 2.48 -20.26 15.14
N PHE A 316 1.34 -19.72 14.76
CA PHE A 316 0.05 -20.41 14.68
C PHE A 316 -0.37 -20.83 13.26
N TRP A 317 0.52 -20.66 12.26
CA TRP A 317 0.24 -21.14 10.91
C TRP A 317 0.61 -22.63 10.77
N ARG A 318 -0.31 -23.40 10.18
CA ARG A 318 -0.05 -24.80 9.78
C ARG A 318 -0.70 -25.07 8.41
N PRO A 319 -0.20 -26.09 7.67
CA PRO A 319 -0.95 -26.61 6.53
C PRO A 319 -2.36 -27.04 6.92
N VAL A 320 -3.25 -27.06 5.95
CA VAL A 320 -4.64 -27.53 6.10
C VAL A 320 -4.65 -28.92 6.75
N ASP A 321 -5.63 -29.21 7.61
CA ASP A 321 -5.88 -30.49 8.31
C ASP A 321 -4.88 -30.86 9.44
N MET A 322 -4.04 -29.93 9.89
CA MET A 322 -3.08 -30.20 10.97
C MET A 322 -3.45 -29.55 12.31
N PHE A 323 -4.67 -29.05 12.45
CA PHE A 323 -5.13 -28.41 13.68
C PHE A 323 -5.90 -29.36 14.59
N THR A 324 -5.76 -29.14 15.90
CA THR A 324 -6.46 -29.85 16.96
C THR A 324 -7.40 -28.91 17.73
N ALA A 325 -8.30 -29.46 18.54
CA ALA A 325 -9.20 -28.65 19.37
C ALA A 325 -8.46 -27.85 20.47
N ASP A 326 -7.23 -28.23 20.79
CA ASP A 326 -6.39 -27.55 21.79
C ASP A 326 -5.60 -26.37 21.25
N ASP A 327 -5.62 -26.14 19.91
CA ASP A 327 -4.94 -25.00 19.29
C ASP A 327 -5.77 -23.73 19.51
N PRO A 328 -5.28 -22.76 20.30
CA PRO A 328 -6.04 -21.52 20.60
C PRO A 328 -6.14 -20.58 19.40
N PHE A 329 -5.22 -20.68 18.46
CA PHE A 329 -5.18 -19.90 17.24
C PHE A 329 -4.94 -20.81 16.04
N VAL A 330 -5.64 -20.54 14.95
CA VAL A 330 -5.60 -21.39 13.76
C VAL A 330 -5.67 -20.55 12.49
N THR A 331 -4.76 -20.79 11.55
CA THR A 331 -4.80 -20.19 10.22
C THR A 331 -4.07 -21.07 9.21
N ALA A 332 -4.64 -21.22 8.03
CA ALA A 332 -4.01 -21.80 6.87
C ALA A 332 -3.77 -20.74 5.77
N ASP A 333 -3.86 -19.45 6.09
CA ASP A 333 -3.60 -18.37 5.16
C ASP A 333 -2.16 -18.49 4.60
N PRO A 334 -1.98 -18.68 3.30
CA PRO A 334 -0.66 -18.76 2.69
C PRO A 334 0.23 -17.54 2.95
N LYS A 335 -0.39 -16.38 3.25
CA LYS A 335 0.35 -15.13 3.59
C LYS A 335 0.93 -15.17 5.00
N MET A 336 0.42 -16.04 5.88
CA MET A 336 0.98 -16.28 7.21
C MET A 336 2.02 -17.42 7.22
N GLY A 337 2.17 -18.13 6.09
CA GLY A 337 3.19 -19.15 5.86
C GLY A 337 4.55 -18.58 5.51
N GLY A 338 5.57 -19.46 5.53
CA GLY A 338 6.89 -19.12 5.02
C GLY A 338 6.93 -19.26 3.48
N PHE A 339 7.45 -18.27 2.79
CA PHE A 339 7.62 -18.31 1.34
C PHE A 339 8.68 -17.32 0.85
N THR A 340 9.01 -17.44 -0.42
CA THR A 340 9.97 -16.60 -1.13
C THR A 340 9.34 -16.07 -2.41
N ASN A 341 9.59 -14.81 -2.74
CA ASN A 341 9.12 -14.17 -3.97
C ASN A 341 10.26 -13.48 -4.71
N HIS A 342 10.15 -13.44 -6.04
CA HIS A 342 11.01 -12.66 -6.92
C HIS A 342 10.12 -11.74 -7.76
N LEU A 343 10.51 -10.47 -7.88
CA LEU A 343 9.82 -9.52 -8.73
C LEU A 343 10.81 -8.89 -9.70
N LEU A 344 10.45 -8.90 -10.98
CA LEU A 344 11.13 -8.14 -12.03
C LEU A 344 10.15 -7.10 -12.56
N GLY A 345 10.58 -5.85 -12.64
CA GLY A 345 9.71 -4.75 -13.05
C GLY A 345 10.39 -3.74 -13.93
N PHE A 346 9.58 -3.09 -14.78
CA PHE A 346 9.98 -2.01 -15.67
C PHE A 346 9.03 -0.83 -15.52
N ARG A 347 9.53 0.39 -15.68
CA ARG A 347 8.73 1.61 -15.79
C ARG A 347 9.32 2.51 -16.86
N LEU A 348 8.44 3.03 -17.70
CA LEU A 348 8.71 4.09 -18.67
C LEU A 348 8.09 5.38 -18.11
N VAL A 349 8.84 6.46 -18.12
CA VAL A 349 8.34 7.81 -17.85
C VAL A 349 8.64 8.67 -19.08
N VAL A 350 7.63 9.39 -19.57
CA VAL A 350 7.73 10.26 -20.74
C VAL A 350 7.29 11.66 -20.35
N GLN A 351 8.20 12.63 -20.42
CA GLN A 351 7.89 14.05 -20.27
C GLN A 351 7.14 14.55 -21.50
N LEU A 352 6.09 15.32 -21.30
CA LEU A 352 5.20 15.74 -22.38
C LEU A 352 5.57 17.10 -23.02
N GLY A 353 6.77 17.61 -22.77
CA GLY A 353 7.28 18.87 -23.31
C GLY A 353 7.22 18.97 -24.83
N PHE A 354 7.24 17.84 -25.55
CA PHE A 354 7.08 17.80 -27.00
C PHE A 354 5.68 18.20 -27.49
N LEU A 355 4.69 18.33 -26.59
CA LEU A 355 3.33 18.79 -26.90
C LEU A 355 3.24 20.33 -26.99
N ALA A 356 4.31 21.05 -26.64
CA ALA A 356 4.35 22.51 -26.76
C ALA A 356 3.96 22.97 -28.19
N GLY A 357 3.09 23.98 -28.27
CA GLY A 357 2.61 24.51 -29.55
C GLY A 357 1.57 23.64 -30.29
N THR A 358 1.14 22.53 -29.72
CA THR A 358 0.04 21.70 -30.22
C THR A 358 -1.29 22.04 -29.51
N PRO A 359 -2.46 21.54 -29.95
CA PRO A 359 -3.72 21.67 -29.21
C PRO A 359 -3.69 21.01 -27.82
N LEU A 360 -2.71 20.14 -27.54
CA LEU A 360 -2.50 19.47 -26.26
C LEU A 360 -1.43 20.17 -25.39
N SER A 361 -1.07 21.42 -25.72
CA SER A 361 -0.04 22.17 -24.96
C SER A 361 -0.35 22.35 -23.47
N PHE A 362 -1.62 22.22 -23.06
CA PHE A 362 -1.98 22.20 -21.63
C PHE A 362 -1.39 21.01 -20.85
N LEU A 363 -0.87 19.98 -21.54
CA LEU A 363 -0.16 18.84 -20.98
C LEU A 363 1.37 18.99 -21.02
N GLU A 364 1.93 20.02 -21.68
CA GLU A 364 3.37 20.14 -21.95
C GLU A 364 4.26 20.09 -20.70
N ARG A 365 3.75 20.57 -19.56
CA ARG A 365 4.45 20.53 -18.26
C ARG A 365 4.28 19.22 -17.52
N GLY A 366 3.45 18.32 -18.03
CA GLY A 366 3.12 17.05 -17.43
C GLY A 366 4.02 15.91 -17.90
N TYR A 367 3.77 14.74 -17.33
CA TYR A 367 4.39 13.51 -17.78
C TYR A 367 3.37 12.35 -17.75
N PHE A 368 3.65 11.36 -18.58
CA PHE A 368 2.96 10.07 -18.59
C PHE A 368 3.91 8.98 -18.11
N ASP A 369 3.40 8.03 -17.35
CA ASP A 369 4.17 6.85 -16.96
C ASP A 369 3.40 5.54 -17.16
N LEU A 370 4.15 4.48 -17.41
CA LEU A 370 3.66 3.12 -17.54
C LEU A 370 4.62 2.19 -16.83
N SER A 371 4.11 1.34 -15.95
CA SER A 371 4.90 0.29 -15.29
C SER A 371 4.28 -1.08 -15.45
N PHE A 372 5.15 -2.09 -15.46
CA PHE A 372 4.81 -3.49 -15.52
C PHE A 372 5.74 -4.27 -14.59
N ASP A 373 5.16 -5.06 -13.70
CA ASP A 373 5.90 -5.92 -12.79
C ASP A 373 5.38 -7.34 -12.90
N TYR A 374 6.30 -8.28 -12.95
CA TYR A 374 6.02 -9.71 -12.89
C TYR A 374 6.56 -10.27 -11.59
N LEU A 375 5.70 -10.98 -10.85
CA LEU A 375 5.98 -11.52 -9.54
C LEU A 375 5.88 -13.05 -9.57
N TRP A 376 6.98 -13.73 -9.29
CA TRP A 376 7.01 -15.16 -9.00
C TRP A 376 6.84 -15.37 -7.51
N GLN A 377 5.73 -15.98 -7.11
CA GLN A 377 5.42 -16.24 -5.71
C GLN A 377 5.68 -17.71 -5.37
N GLY A 378 6.46 -17.94 -4.32
CA GLY A 378 6.75 -19.28 -3.79
C GLY A 378 5.64 -19.83 -2.88
N ASN A 379 4.40 -19.35 -3.05
CA ASN A 379 3.22 -19.81 -2.34
C ASN A 379 2.14 -20.32 -3.32
N ARG A 380 1.01 -20.79 -2.83
CA ARG A 380 -0.07 -21.37 -3.65
C ARG A 380 -0.79 -20.37 -4.57
N TYR A 381 -0.56 -19.07 -4.45
CA TYR A 381 -1.14 -18.07 -5.35
C TYR A 381 -0.42 -18.00 -6.70
N GLY A 382 0.81 -18.55 -6.76
CA GLY A 382 1.57 -18.63 -7.98
C GLY A 382 2.08 -17.28 -8.49
N GLU A 383 1.96 -17.06 -9.78
CA GLU A 383 2.48 -15.86 -10.44
C GLU A 383 1.47 -14.71 -10.38
N ALA A 384 2.00 -13.48 -10.36
CA ALA A 384 1.17 -12.28 -10.43
C ALA A 384 1.76 -11.24 -11.39
N VAL A 385 0.87 -10.44 -11.97
CA VAL A 385 1.19 -9.31 -12.84
C VAL A 385 0.61 -8.05 -12.23
N LEU A 386 1.43 -7.00 -12.17
CA LEU A 386 0.99 -5.66 -11.82
C LEU A 386 1.30 -4.74 -13.01
N ALA A 387 0.31 -3.97 -13.46
CA ALA A 387 0.50 -2.93 -14.46
C ALA A 387 -0.12 -1.62 -13.95
N GLN A 388 0.57 -0.51 -14.17
CA GLN A 388 0.11 0.80 -13.76
C GLN A 388 0.37 1.80 -14.87
N SER A 389 -0.56 2.73 -15.04
CA SER A 389 -0.38 3.88 -15.93
C SER A 389 -0.76 5.15 -15.18
N GLY A 390 -0.02 6.23 -15.40
CA GLY A 390 -0.25 7.51 -14.77
C GLY A 390 -0.13 8.67 -15.76
N LEU A 391 -1.02 9.66 -15.64
CA LEU A 391 -0.91 10.95 -16.29
C LEU A 391 -0.88 12.02 -15.19
N HIS A 392 0.17 12.83 -15.19
CA HIS A 392 0.41 13.88 -14.21
C HIS A 392 0.43 15.23 -14.89
N VAL A 393 -0.47 16.12 -14.49
CA VAL A 393 -0.69 17.42 -15.14
C VAL A 393 -0.58 18.53 -14.07
N PRO A 394 0.56 19.24 -14.01
CA PRO A 394 0.68 20.45 -13.20
C PRO A 394 -0.04 21.63 -13.87
N PHE A 395 -0.59 22.53 -13.10
CA PHE A 395 -1.29 23.73 -13.55
C PHE A 395 -1.16 24.89 -12.57
#